data_8747181a47b22670b709cc850e9cba70
#
_entry.id   8747181a47b22670b709cc850e9cba70
#
_cell.length_a   1.000
_cell.length_b   1.000
_cell.length_c   1.000
_cell.angle_alpha   90.00
_cell.angle_beta   90.00
_cell.angle_gamma   90.00
#
_symmetry.space_group_name_H-M   'P 1'
#
loop_
_entity.id
_entity.type
_entity.pdbx_description
1 polymer ?
#
loop_
_entity_poly.entity_id
_entity_poly.type
_entity_poly.pdbx_seq_one_letter_code
_entity_poly.pdbx_strand_id
1 'polypeptide(L)'
;MDFAAKGLLDLKADKGGASVAGFGSAKCTNEEAYLFQKMIRQGFGHNNVDHCTRLCHASSVAALMENVGSGAVTATFNEIENADVAIVIGANPVENHPVAATYFKQFAK
;
A
#
# COMPACT_ATOMS: atom_id res chain seq x y z
N MET A 1 -0.62 5.02 -25.92
CA MET A 1 -1.41 5.81 -24.94
C MET A 1 -2.78 6.20 -25.50
N ASP A 2 -2.86 6.78 -26.68
CA ASP A 2 -4.12 7.30 -27.27
C ASP A 2 -5.22 6.26 -27.40
N PHE A 3 -4.88 5.03 -27.79
CA PHE A 3 -5.84 3.92 -27.88
C PHE A 3 -6.50 3.63 -26.51
N ALA A 4 -5.69 3.54 -25.45
CA ALA A 4 -6.20 3.28 -24.11
C ALA A 4 -7.05 4.47 -23.59
N ALA A 5 -6.56 5.69 -23.78
CA ALA A 5 -7.27 6.89 -23.38
C ALA A 5 -8.62 7.01 -24.08
N LYS A 6 -8.63 6.77 -25.40
CA LYS A 6 -9.88 6.78 -26.18
C LYS A 6 -10.86 5.71 -25.67
N GLY A 7 -10.41 4.48 -25.46
CA GLY A 7 -11.28 3.40 -24.97
C GLY A 7 -11.91 3.70 -23.61
N LEU A 8 -11.15 4.30 -22.69
CA LEU A 8 -11.66 4.73 -21.39
C LEU A 8 -12.65 5.89 -21.48
N LEU A 9 -12.39 6.85 -22.36
CA LEU A 9 -13.32 7.98 -22.61
C LEU A 9 -14.61 7.52 -23.27
N ASP A 10 -14.54 6.63 -24.24
CA ASP A 10 -15.70 6.04 -24.91
C ASP A 10 -16.55 5.26 -23.88
N LEU A 11 -15.93 4.46 -23.03
CA LEU A 11 -16.61 3.73 -21.97
C LEU A 11 -17.28 4.65 -20.95
N LYS A 12 -16.58 5.74 -20.55
CA LYS A 12 -17.15 6.75 -19.67
C LYS A 12 -18.37 7.43 -20.31
N ALA A 13 -18.32 7.72 -21.61
CA ALA A 13 -19.41 8.35 -22.34
C ALA A 13 -20.62 7.42 -22.49
N ASP A 14 -20.39 6.14 -22.72
CA ASP A 14 -21.45 5.13 -22.91
C ASP A 14 -22.10 4.67 -21.61
N LYS A 15 -21.28 4.36 -20.59
CA LYS A 15 -21.74 3.71 -19.34
C LYS A 15 -21.56 4.56 -18.08
N GLY A 16 -21.02 5.75 -18.23
CA GLY A 16 -20.70 6.62 -17.10
C GLY A 16 -19.38 6.27 -16.41
N GLY A 17 -18.85 7.21 -15.64
CA GLY A 17 -17.57 7.06 -14.97
C GLY A 17 -17.50 5.92 -13.95
N ALA A 18 -18.65 5.55 -13.37
CA ALA A 18 -18.75 4.44 -12.40
C ALA A 18 -18.41 3.06 -13.00
N SER A 19 -18.40 2.94 -14.31
CA SER A 19 -18.00 1.70 -15.02
C SER A 19 -16.49 1.44 -15.00
N VAL A 20 -15.70 2.44 -14.56
CA VAL A 20 -14.24 2.35 -14.49
C VAL A 20 -13.80 2.24 -13.04
N ALA A 21 -12.90 1.31 -12.76
CA ALA A 21 -12.25 1.17 -11.47
C ALA A 21 -10.74 1.21 -11.64
N GLY A 22 -10.06 1.76 -10.63
CA GLY A 22 -8.62 1.83 -10.58
C GLY A 22 -8.03 1.00 -9.44
N PHE A 23 -7.00 0.21 -9.72
CA PHE A 23 -6.28 -0.57 -8.73
C PHE A 23 -4.82 -0.10 -8.66
N GLY A 24 -4.47 0.52 -7.53
CA GLY A 24 -3.11 0.97 -7.25
C GLY A 24 -2.21 -0.15 -6.72
N SER A 25 -0.92 0.15 -6.63
CA SER A 25 0.11 -0.80 -6.20
C SER A 25 0.99 -0.21 -5.11
N ALA A 26 1.45 -1.06 -4.17
CA ALA A 26 2.49 -0.70 -3.20
C ALA A 26 3.88 -0.51 -3.83
N LYS A 27 4.04 -0.86 -5.11
CA LYS A 27 5.27 -0.66 -5.88
C LYS A 27 5.41 0.75 -6.46
N CYS A 28 4.36 1.55 -6.34
CA CYS A 28 4.34 2.94 -6.81
C CYS A 28 4.95 3.89 -5.78
N THR A 29 5.45 5.03 -6.26
CA THR A 29 5.79 6.16 -5.39
C THR A 29 4.52 6.82 -4.83
N ASN A 30 4.68 7.65 -3.82
CA ASN A 30 3.56 8.43 -3.26
C ASN A 30 2.93 9.36 -4.31
N GLU A 31 3.75 9.95 -5.18
CA GLU A 31 3.32 10.82 -6.26
C GLU A 31 2.48 10.06 -7.29
N GLU A 32 2.91 8.87 -7.69
CA GLU A 32 2.16 8.00 -8.60
C GLU A 32 0.82 7.58 -7.98
N ALA A 33 0.81 7.19 -6.72
CA ALA A 33 -0.41 6.84 -6.00
C ALA A 33 -1.39 8.01 -5.92
N TYR A 34 -0.88 9.22 -5.64
CA TYR A 34 -1.67 10.45 -5.64
C TYR A 34 -2.26 10.76 -7.02
N LEU A 35 -1.43 10.74 -8.06
CA LEU A 35 -1.86 11.03 -9.43
C LEU A 35 -2.87 10.00 -9.94
N PHE A 36 -2.67 8.73 -9.62
CA PHE A 36 -3.59 7.66 -9.98
C PHE A 36 -4.96 7.86 -9.33
N GLN A 37 -5.00 8.13 -8.04
CA GLN A 37 -6.23 8.41 -7.31
C GLN A 37 -6.93 9.68 -7.86
N LYS A 38 -6.15 10.73 -8.15
CA LYS A 38 -6.66 11.96 -8.75
C LYS A 38 -7.26 11.71 -10.13
N MET A 39 -6.60 10.90 -10.95
CA MET A 39 -7.11 10.52 -12.28
C MET A 39 -8.47 9.84 -12.19
N ILE A 40 -8.64 8.87 -11.29
CA ILE A 40 -9.92 8.18 -11.12
C ILE A 40 -11.00 9.14 -10.62
N ARG A 41 -10.70 9.92 -9.57
CA ARG A 41 -11.69 10.83 -8.96
C ARG A 41 -12.08 11.99 -9.87
N GLN A 42 -11.11 12.65 -10.49
CA GLN A 42 -11.38 13.80 -11.37
C GLN A 42 -11.70 13.38 -12.80
N GLY A 43 -10.97 12.41 -13.35
CA GLY A 43 -11.16 11.95 -14.72
C GLY A 43 -12.47 11.22 -14.92
N PHE A 44 -12.88 10.38 -13.98
CA PHE A 44 -14.10 9.57 -14.10
C PHE A 44 -15.24 10.04 -13.20
N GLY A 45 -14.96 10.92 -12.23
CA GLY A 45 -15.98 11.47 -11.32
C GLY A 45 -16.46 10.46 -10.27
N HIS A 46 -15.67 9.45 -9.97
CA HIS A 46 -15.99 8.38 -9.03
C HIS A 46 -14.87 8.06 -8.06
N ASN A 47 -15.22 7.40 -6.97
CA ASN A 47 -14.28 6.95 -5.95
C ASN A 47 -13.96 5.43 -6.06
N ASN A 48 -14.13 4.86 -7.25
CA ASN A 48 -13.83 3.46 -7.53
C ASN A 48 -12.32 3.26 -7.70
N VAL A 49 -11.58 3.53 -6.63
CA VAL A 49 -10.13 3.37 -6.58
C VAL A 49 -9.75 2.68 -5.28
N ASP A 50 -8.90 1.69 -5.37
CA ASP A 50 -8.39 0.98 -4.21
C ASP A 50 -6.90 0.65 -4.41
N HIS A 51 -6.28 0.07 -3.41
CA HIS A 51 -4.85 -0.21 -3.36
C HIS A 51 -4.61 -1.67 -2.97
N CYS A 52 -3.44 -2.21 -3.28
CA CYS A 52 -3.09 -3.59 -2.92
C CYS A 52 -3.21 -3.86 -1.41
N THR A 53 -3.08 -2.84 -0.57
CA THR A 53 -3.25 -2.90 0.88
C THR A 53 -4.57 -3.55 1.29
N ARG A 54 -5.63 -3.38 0.49
CA ARG A 54 -6.95 -3.99 0.75
C ARG A 54 -6.86 -5.49 0.98
N LEU A 55 -6.05 -6.18 0.18
CA LEU A 55 -5.87 -7.64 0.27
C LEU A 55 -4.58 -8.02 1.02
N CYS A 56 -3.59 -7.14 1.06
CA CYS A 56 -2.26 -7.43 1.60
C CYS A 56 -2.21 -7.34 3.12
N HIS A 57 -2.61 -6.21 3.70
CA HIS A 57 -2.49 -5.93 5.13
C HIS A 57 -3.61 -5.02 5.67
N ALA A 58 -4.81 -5.10 5.12
CA ALA A 58 -5.95 -4.32 5.60
C ALA A 58 -6.26 -4.63 7.08
N SER A 59 -6.18 -5.88 7.49
CA SER A 59 -6.36 -6.29 8.89
C SER A 59 -5.28 -5.69 9.80
N SER A 60 -4.04 -5.62 9.35
CA SER A 60 -2.94 -4.98 10.10
C SER A 60 -3.17 -3.47 10.25
N VAL A 61 -3.62 -2.80 9.19
CA VAL A 61 -3.98 -1.37 9.25
C VAL A 61 -5.13 -1.14 10.23
N ALA A 62 -6.17 -1.97 10.17
CA ALA A 62 -7.29 -1.89 11.11
C ALA A 62 -6.82 -2.05 12.56
N ALA A 63 -6.02 -3.08 12.83
CA ALA A 63 -5.47 -3.34 14.16
C ALA A 63 -4.60 -2.18 14.67
N LEU A 64 -3.76 -1.60 13.81
CA LEU A 64 -2.94 -0.43 14.16
C LEU A 64 -3.81 0.79 14.46
N MET A 65 -4.82 1.06 13.64
CA MET A 65 -5.74 2.18 13.87
C MET A 65 -6.51 2.05 15.18
N GLU A 66 -6.95 0.84 15.52
CA GLU A 66 -7.71 0.58 16.75
C GLU A 66 -6.84 0.64 18.01
N ASN A 67 -5.58 0.18 17.94
CA ASN A 67 -4.73 0.05 19.13
C ASN A 67 -3.76 1.22 19.32
N VAL A 68 -3.26 1.82 18.25
CA VAL A 68 -2.28 2.92 18.33
C VAL A 68 -2.76 4.22 17.69
N GLY A 69 -3.95 4.22 17.08
CA GLY A 69 -4.54 5.40 16.45
C GLY A 69 -3.89 5.84 15.13
N SER A 70 -3.02 5.02 14.55
CA SER A 70 -2.33 5.30 13.29
C SER A 70 -2.25 4.03 12.44
N GLY A 71 -2.45 4.17 11.14
CA GLY A 71 -2.28 3.06 10.19
C GLY A 71 -0.83 2.72 9.86
N ALA A 72 0.13 3.33 10.55
CA ALA A 72 1.56 3.10 10.35
C ALA A 72 2.21 2.50 11.61
N VAL A 73 3.33 1.81 11.42
CA VAL A 73 4.15 1.27 12.51
C VAL A 73 4.73 2.39 13.38
N THR A 74 5.02 2.08 14.64
CA THR A 74 5.51 3.05 15.63
C THR A 74 7.03 3.15 15.71
N ALA A 75 7.75 2.19 15.10
CA ALA A 75 9.21 2.12 15.14
C ALA A 75 9.79 1.82 13.76
N THR A 76 11.02 2.25 13.53
CA THR A 76 11.81 1.91 12.35
C THR A 76 12.62 0.62 12.58
N PHE A 77 13.14 0.02 11.51
CA PHE A 77 14.00 -1.18 11.64
C PHE A 77 15.28 -0.93 12.45
N ASN A 78 15.78 0.30 12.46
CA ASN A 78 16.98 0.65 13.25
C ASN A 78 16.73 0.55 14.75
N GLU A 79 15.50 0.69 15.21
CA GLU A 79 15.15 0.59 16.63
C GLU A 79 15.39 -0.82 17.22
N ILE A 80 15.51 -1.83 16.35
CA ILE A 80 15.92 -3.18 16.78
C ILE A 80 17.26 -3.13 17.49
N GLU A 81 18.13 -2.18 17.14
CA GLU A 81 19.43 -1.96 17.79
C GLU A 81 19.33 -1.64 19.29
N ASN A 82 18.26 -1.04 19.68
CA ASN A 82 18.03 -0.59 21.05
C ASN A 82 17.13 -1.55 21.84
N ALA A 83 16.75 -2.67 21.25
CA ALA A 83 15.82 -3.63 21.85
C ALA A 83 16.58 -4.75 22.56
N ASP A 84 16.23 -5.02 23.81
CA ASP A 84 16.74 -6.18 24.55
C ASP A 84 16.13 -7.50 24.07
N VAL A 85 14.91 -7.44 23.56
CA VAL A 85 14.15 -8.60 23.05
C VAL A 85 13.37 -8.22 21.80
N ALA A 86 13.44 -9.06 20.77
CA ALA A 86 12.61 -8.95 19.59
C ALA A 86 11.72 -10.19 19.43
N ILE A 87 10.42 -10.00 19.27
CA ILE A 87 9.46 -11.07 19.06
C ILE A 87 8.99 -11.04 17.59
N VAL A 88 9.19 -12.15 16.88
CA VAL A 88 8.75 -12.31 15.48
C VAL A 88 7.68 -13.38 15.43
N ILE A 89 6.45 -13.00 15.04
CA ILE A 89 5.31 -13.91 15.01
C ILE A 89 4.64 -13.84 13.64
N GLY A 90 4.42 -14.99 13.00
CA GLY A 90 3.69 -15.09 11.74
C GLY A 90 4.40 -14.44 10.54
N ALA A 91 5.70 -14.21 10.64
CA ALA A 91 6.51 -13.55 9.62
C ALA A 91 7.86 -14.26 9.40
N ASN A 92 8.36 -14.20 8.17
CA ASN A 92 9.71 -14.62 7.83
C ASN A 92 10.50 -13.44 7.23
N PRO A 93 11.12 -12.58 8.09
CA PRO A 93 11.84 -11.41 7.60
C PRO A 93 13.02 -11.74 6.69
N VAL A 94 13.63 -12.91 6.85
CA VAL A 94 14.77 -13.34 6.01
C VAL A 94 14.33 -13.50 4.55
N GLU A 95 13.13 -14.00 4.33
CA GLU A 95 12.59 -14.22 2.99
C GLU A 95 11.89 -12.98 2.43
N ASN A 96 11.01 -12.37 3.23
CA ASN A 96 10.15 -11.28 2.76
C ASN A 96 10.80 -9.89 2.84
N HIS A 97 11.74 -9.70 3.78
CA HIS A 97 12.43 -8.44 4.04
C HIS A 97 13.92 -8.68 4.33
N PRO A 98 14.71 -9.18 3.36
CA PRO A 98 16.08 -9.64 3.59
C PRO A 98 17.01 -8.54 4.11
N VAL A 99 16.82 -7.31 3.69
CA VAL A 99 17.61 -6.16 4.19
C VAL A 99 17.27 -5.91 5.66
N ALA A 100 16.00 -5.88 6.04
CA ALA A 100 15.59 -5.74 7.43
C ALA A 100 16.07 -6.89 8.32
N ALA A 101 16.15 -8.11 7.79
CA ALA A 101 16.67 -9.27 8.51
C ALA A 101 18.13 -9.12 8.89
N THR A 102 18.90 -8.28 8.23
CA THR A 102 20.31 -8.02 8.60
C THR A 102 20.40 -7.36 9.99
N TYR A 103 19.46 -6.51 10.33
CA TYR A 103 19.37 -5.89 11.66
C TYR A 103 19.18 -6.95 12.74
N PHE A 104 18.24 -7.88 12.58
CA PHE A 104 18.05 -8.98 13.51
C PHE A 104 19.31 -9.83 13.68
N LYS A 105 20.05 -10.09 12.61
CA LYS A 105 21.31 -10.85 12.69
C LYS A 105 22.42 -10.10 13.41
N GLN A 106 22.46 -8.78 13.30
CA GLN A 106 23.45 -7.94 13.97
C GLN A 106 23.24 -7.93 15.49
N PHE A 107 21.98 -8.00 15.91
CA PHE A 107 21.62 -7.96 17.34
C PHE A 107 21.67 -9.32 18.03
N ALA A 108 21.45 -10.39 17.30
CA ALA A 108 21.55 -11.76 17.83
C ALA A 108 22.98 -12.21 18.16
N LYS A 109 23.94 -11.30 18.13
CA LYS A 109 25.33 -11.54 18.54
C LYS A 109 25.57 -11.04 19.95
#